data_d3f6b9a872dc85ac1b57a7fbe82b1ea2
#
_entry.id   d3f6b9a872dc85ac1b57a7fbe82b1ea2
#
_cell.length_a   1.000
_cell.length_b   1.000
_cell.length_c   1.000
_cell.angle_alpha   90.00
_cell.angle_beta   90.00
_cell.angle_gamma   90.00
#
_symmetry.space_group_name_H-M   'P 1'
#
loop_
_entity.id
_entity.type
_entity.pdbx_description
1 polymer ?
#
loop_
_entity_poly.entity_id
_entity_poly.type
_entity_poly.pdbx_seq_one_letter_code
_entity_poly.pdbx_strand_id
1 'polypeptide(L)'
;MSASLVALPDWFRALEESADTTAPEPYAVLLRHARTALRELLAEPRDVRVLHGDVHHQNLLDFGARGWLFIDPKGLVGERGFDYANLFCNPDARSALDPLRFHARLLRVSLQAQLPRERLLQWIVAWTGLSAVWHLEDGGSPAIALGVMELALQA
;
A
#
# COMPACT_ATOMS: atom_id res chain seq x y z
N MET A 1 23.98 15.63 8.13
CA MET A 1 23.89 14.24 7.63
C MET A 1 22.75 14.19 6.66
N SER A 2 23.00 13.89 5.40
CA SER A 2 21.94 13.71 4.41
C SER A 2 21.29 12.35 4.70
N ALA A 3 20.00 12.34 5.10
CA ALA A 3 19.26 11.09 5.22
C ALA A 3 19.15 10.49 3.81
N SER A 4 19.69 9.30 3.61
CA SER A 4 19.53 8.59 2.34
C SER A 4 18.09 8.08 2.25
N LEU A 5 17.42 8.37 1.12
CA LEU A 5 16.09 7.82 0.83
C LEU A 5 16.20 6.31 0.53
N VAL A 6 15.22 5.55 0.99
CA VAL A 6 15.10 4.12 0.70
C VAL A 6 14.28 3.95 -0.58
N ALA A 7 14.81 3.21 -1.54
CA ALA A 7 14.09 2.91 -2.77
C ALA A 7 13.00 1.85 -2.55
N LEU A 8 11.89 1.91 -3.31
CA LEU A 8 10.80 0.95 -3.17
C LEU A 8 11.24 -0.52 -3.33
N PRO A 9 12.17 -0.90 -4.22
CA PRO A 9 12.66 -2.28 -4.25
C PRO A 9 13.22 -2.78 -2.91
N ASP A 10 13.97 -1.91 -2.19
CA ASP A 10 14.50 -2.25 -0.87
C ASP A 10 13.40 -2.28 0.20
N TRP A 11 12.44 -1.37 0.11
CA TRP A 11 11.29 -1.31 1.02
C TRP A 11 10.41 -2.55 0.94
N PHE A 12 10.23 -3.10 -0.27
CA PHE A 12 9.44 -4.28 -0.54
C PHE A 12 10.18 -5.61 -0.39
N ARG A 13 11.42 -5.60 0.09
CA ARG A 13 12.26 -6.80 0.19
C ARG A 13 11.58 -7.97 0.92
N ALA A 14 10.91 -7.71 2.03
CA ALA A 14 10.23 -8.74 2.80
C ALA A 14 9.16 -9.48 1.97
N LEU A 15 8.39 -8.76 1.14
CA LEU A 15 7.42 -9.39 0.24
C LEU A 15 8.11 -10.21 -0.85
N GLU A 16 9.16 -9.68 -1.47
CA GLU A 16 9.87 -10.37 -2.56
C GLU A 16 10.57 -11.65 -2.08
N GLU A 17 11.13 -11.62 -0.87
CA GLU A 17 11.80 -12.76 -0.25
C GLU A 17 10.84 -13.74 0.43
N SER A 18 9.56 -13.39 0.60
CA SER A 18 8.57 -14.27 1.22
C SER A 18 8.38 -15.52 0.37
N ALA A 19 8.49 -16.69 1.00
CA ALA A 19 8.24 -17.96 0.35
C ALA A 19 6.74 -18.26 0.30
N ASP A 20 6.31 -19.15 -0.60
CA ASP A 20 4.93 -19.64 -0.62
C ASP A 20 4.54 -20.38 0.67
N THR A 21 5.54 -20.80 1.44
CA THR A 21 5.37 -21.43 2.77
C THR A 21 5.25 -20.42 3.91
N THR A 22 5.43 -19.12 3.66
CA THR A 22 5.33 -18.06 4.68
C THR A 22 3.91 -17.99 5.26
N ALA A 23 2.90 -18.35 4.47
CA ALA A 23 1.51 -18.33 4.88
C ALA A 23 0.77 -19.60 4.43
N PRO A 24 -0.21 -20.08 5.20
CA PRO A 24 -1.07 -21.18 4.77
C PRO A 24 -1.96 -20.74 3.58
N GLU A 25 -2.44 -21.71 2.83
CA GLU A 25 -3.53 -21.44 1.88
C GLU A 25 -4.80 -20.95 2.63
N PRO A 26 -5.58 -19.97 2.12
CA PRO A 26 -5.46 -19.36 0.78
C PRO A 26 -4.48 -18.17 0.70
N TYR A 27 -3.81 -17.80 1.76
CA TYR A 27 -2.96 -16.60 1.83
C TYR A 27 -1.75 -16.67 0.90
N ALA A 28 -1.19 -17.86 0.72
CA ALA A 28 -0.07 -18.06 -0.20
C ALA A 28 -0.42 -17.65 -1.64
N VAL A 29 -1.65 -17.91 -2.09
CA VAL A 29 -2.14 -17.47 -3.42
C VAL A 29 -2.16 -15.94 -3.50
N LEU A 30 -2.71 -15.28 -2.48
CA LEU A 30 -2.78 -13.82 -2.43
C LEU A 30 -1.39 -13.18 -2.44
N LEU A 31 -0.43 -13.74 -1.69
CA LEU A 31 0.94 -13.24 -1.69
C LEU A 31 1.64 -13.42 -3.05
N ARG A 32 1.33 -14.48 -3.80
CA ARG A 32 1.81 -14.64 -5.18
C ARG A 32 1.28 -13.53 -6.10
N HIS A 33 0.00 -13.16 -5.99
CA HIS A 33 -0.56 -12.01 -6.72
C HIS A 33 0.17 -10.71 -6.36
N ALA A 34 0.44 -10.49 -5.08
CA ALA A 34 1.15 -9.30 -4.62
C ALA A 34 2.58 -9.22 -5.18
N ARG A 35 3.34 -10.34 -5.18
CA ARG A 35 4.68 -10.38 -5.77
C ARG A 35 4.66 -10.14 -7.28
N THR A 36 3.67 -10.70 -7.98
CA THR A 36 3.52 -10.47 -9.43
C THR A 36 3.24 -8.99 -9.72
N ALA A 37 2.28 -8.38 -9.03
CA ALA A 37 1.97 -6.95 -9.16
C ALA A 37 3.20 -6.08 -8.85
N LEU A 38 3.93 -6.39 -7.79
CA LEU A 38 5.15 -5.67 -7.43
C LEU A 38 6.21 -5.71 -8.54
N ARG A 39 6.49 -6.87 -9.10
CA ARG A 39 7.48 -7.03 -10.17
C ARG A 39 7.11 -6.24 -11.42
N GLU A 40 5.84 -6.25 -11.80
CA GLU A 40 5.33 -5.44 -12.92
C GLU A 40 5.49 -3.94 -12.65
N LEU A 41 5.15 -3.49 -11.45
CA LEU A 41 5.28 -2.09 -11.03
C LEU A 41 6.74 -1.61 -11.04
N LEU A 42 7.64 -2.42 -10.50
CA LEU A 42 9.06 -2.09 -10.39
C LEU A 42 9.82 -2.21 -11.73
N ALA A 43 9.34 -3.03 -12.67
CA ALA A 43 9.91 -3.15 -14.01
C ALA A 43 9.74 -1.87 -14.84
N GLU A 44 8.66 -1.12 -14.59
CA GLU A 44 8.32 0.07 -15.37
C GLU A 44 7.77 1.19 -14.46
N PRO A 45 8.62 1.78 -13.59
CA PRO A 45 8.18 2.80 -12.64
C PRO A 45 7.75 4.08 -13.36
N ARG A 46 6.65 4.68 -12.89
CA ARG A 46 6.06 5.90 -13.45
C ARG A 46 6.06 7.01 -12.42
N ASP A 47 6.30 8.25 -12.85
CA ASP A 47 6.24 9.44 -11.99
C ASP A 47 6.95 9.24 -10.64
N VAL A 48 8.25 8.96 -10.69
CA VAL A 48 9.09 8.72 -9.51
C VAL A 48 9.28 10.01 -8.72
N ARG A 49 9.00 9.95 -7.40
CA ARG A 49 9.05 11.08 -6.46
C ARG A 49 9.67 10.66 -5.13
N VAL A 50 10.00 11.66 -4.32
CA VAL A 50 10.16 11.46 -2.87
C VAL A 50 8.78 11.20 -2.30
N LEU A 51 8.65 10.14 -1.53
CA LEU A 51 7.38 9.65 -1.00
C LEU A 51 7.31 9.88 0.51
N HIS A 52 6.10 10.00 1.02
CA HIS A 52 5.85 9.99 2.46
C HIS A 52 6.07 8.56 3.02
N GLY A 53 5.53 7.55 2.36
CA GLY A 53 5.72 6.14 2.70
C GLY A 53 4.78 5.58 3.76
N ASP A 54 3.98 6.43 4.41
CA ASP A 54 3.03 6.00 5.45
C ASP A 54 1.82 6.95 5.52
N VAL A 55 1.14 7.10 4.39
CA VAL A 55 0.00 8.00 4.28
C VAL A 55 -1.25 7.35 4.87
N HIS A 56 -1.68 7.87 6.01
CA HIS A 56 -2.96 7.54 6.64
C HIS A 56 -3.42 8.71 7.53
N HIS A 57 -4.70 8.70 7.92
CA HIS A 57 -5.33 9.83 8.61
C HIS A 57 -4.69 10.18 9.97
N GLN A 58 -4.03 9.25 10.67
CA GLN A 58 -3.34 9.56 11.93
C GLN A 58 -2.02 10.33 11.71
N ASN A 59 -1.46 10.29 10.49
CA ASN A 59 -0.28 11.06 10.10
C ASN A 59 -0.65 12.39 9.42
N LEU A 60 -1.93 12.78 9.42
CA LEU A 60 -2.42 14.03 8.88
C LEU A 60 -3.01 14.87 10.03
N LEU A 61 -2.34 15.94 10.38
CA LEU A 61 -2.71 16.79 11.52
C LEU A 61 -3.03 18.22 11.09
N ASP A 62 -3.98 18.84 11.79
CA ASP A 62 -4.30 20.26 11.61
C ASP A 62 -3.34 21.13 12.43
N PHE A 63 -2.58 21.96 11.74
CA PHE A 63 -1.65 22.94 12.33
C PHE A 63 -2.21 24.36 12.34
N GLY A 64 -3.53 24.51 12.35
CA GLY A 64 -4.22 25.81 12.42
C GLY A 64 -3.93 26.67 11.19
N ALA A 65 -3.25 27.81 11.37
CA ALA A 65 -2.95 28.73 10.27
C ALA A 65 -2.09 28.12 9.15
N ARG A 66 -1.36 27.03 9.42
CA ARG A 66 -0.58 26.29 8.40
C ARG A 66 -1.38 25.22 7.67
N GLY A 67 -2.63 24.98 8.09
CA GLY A 67 -3.51 23.97 7.52
C GLY A 67 -3.13 22.53 7.89
N TRP A 68 -3.62 21.59 7.10
CA TRP A 68 -3.40 20.16 7.28
C TRP A 68 -2.04 19.75 6.71
N LEU A 69 -1.21 19.13 7.53
CA LEU A 69 0.14 18.68 7.15
C LEU A 69 0.34 17.21 7.51
N PHE A 70 1.03 16.49 6.64
CA PHE A 70 1.53 15.15 6.95
C PHE A 70 2.75 15.20 7.86
N ILE A 71 2.82 14.25 8.77
CA ILE A 71 3.94 14.05 9.72
C ILE A 71 4.48 12.63 9.59
N ASP A 72 5.66 12.39 10.15
CA ASP A 72 6.32 11.08 10.26
C ASP A 72 6.58 10.38 8.90
N PRO A 73 7.21 11.06 7.93
CA PRO A 73 7.55 10.43 6.66
C PRO A 73 8.62 9.34 6.84
N LYS A 74 8.54 8.27 6.05
CA LYS A 74 9.49 7.15 6.09
C LYS A 74 10.73 7.35 5.22
N GLY A 75 10.78 8.43 4.45
CA GLY A 75 11.94 8.76 3.63
C GLY A 75 12.15 7.80 2.46
N LEU A 76 11.12 7.57 1.67
CA LEU A 76 11.17 6.68 0.52
C LEU A 76 11.32 7.46 -0.80
N VAL A 77 11.76 6.76 -1.84
CA VAL A 77 11.75 7.22 -3.22
C VAL A 77 11.19 6.14 -4.14
N GLY A 78 10.29 6.53 -5.03
CA GLY A 78 9.68 5.62 -5.99
C GLY A 78 8.44 6.22 -6.67
N GLU A 79 7.63 5.35 -7.26
CA GLU A 79 6.41 5.77 -7.94
C GLU A 79 5.38 6.32 -6.95
N ARG A 80 4.84 7.53 -7.22
CA ARG A 80 3.94 8.21 -6.31
C ARG A 80 2.63 7.48 -6.03
N GLY A 81 2.21 6.56 -6.90
CA GLY A 81 1.02 5.73 -6.71
C GLY A 81 1.07 4.89 -5.43
N PHE A 82 2.27 4.51 -5.00
CA PHE A 82 2.49 3.78 -3.76
C PHE A 82 1.93 4.51 -2.52
N ASP A 83 2.12 5.82 -2.42
CA ASP A 83 1.69 6.60 -1.24
C ASP A 83 0.18 6.55 -0.97
N TYR A 84 -0.63 6.26 -1.98
CA TYR A 84 -2.08 6.18 -1.83
C TYR A 84 -2.59 4.81 -1.37
N ALA A 85 -1.78 3.75 -1.49
CA ALA A 85 -2.21 2.39 -1.23
C ALA A 85 -2.61 2.15 0.24
N ASN A 86 -1.85 2.69 1.19
CA ASN A 86 -2.13 2.51 2.61
C ASN A 86 -3.47 3.11 3.07
N LEU A 87 -3.98 4.10 2.38
CA LEU A 87 -5.29 4.69 2.66
C LEU A 87 -6.42 3.66 2.63
N PHE A 88 -6.28 2.61 1.83
CA PHE A 88 -7.31 1.58 1.65
C PHE A 88 -7.40 0.60 2.82
N CYS A 89 -6.37 0.51 3.65
CA CYS A 89 -6.35 -0.31 4.86
C CYS A 89 -6.81 0.45 6.12
N ASN A 90 -7.21 1.71 5.99
CA ASN A 90 -7.50 2.61 7.09
C ASN A 90 -8.94 3.17 7.03
N PRO A 91 -9.51 3.65 8.15
CA PRO A 91 -8.95 3.69 9.50
C PRO A 91 -9.05 2.38 10.29
N ASP A 92 -9.99 1.52 9.95
CA ASP A 92 -10.30 0.28 10.66
C ASP A 92 -10.86 -0.80 9.72
N ALA A 93 -10.97 -2.03 10.20
CA ALA A 93 -11.47 -3.17 9.43
C ALA A 93 -12.86 -2.92 8.84
N ARG A 94 -13.79 -2.33 9.62
CA ARG A 94 -15.15 -2.07 9.16
C ARG A 94 -15.18 -1.15 7.94
N SER A 95 -14.34 -0.12 7.94
CA SER A 95 -14.25 0.85 6.84
C SER A 95 -13.45 0.30 5.66
N ALA A 96 -12.34 -0.40 5.94
CA ALA A 96 -11.44 -0.92 4.91
C ALA A 96 -12.04 -2.08 4.12
N LEU A 97 -12.82 -2.95 4.78
CA LEU A 97 -13.40 -4.15 4.19
C LEU A 97 -14.83 -3.94 3.63
N ASP A 98 -15.35 -2.73 3.66
CA ASP A 98 -16.63 -2.39 3.04
C ASP A 98 -16.44 -2.19 1.52
N PRO A 99 -17.04 -3.05 0.66
CA PRO A 99 -16.86 -2.97 -0.78
C PRO A 99 -17.34 -1.64 -1.38
N LEU A 100 -18.42 -1.06 -0.88
CA LEU A 100 -18.94 0.21 -1.38
C LEU A 100 -17.99 1.37 -1.07
N ARG A 101 -17.42 1.38 0.14
CA ARG A 101 -16.42 2.37 0.53
C ARG A 101 -15.13 2.19 -0.24
N PHE A 102 -14.69 0.95 -0.46
CA PHE A 102 -13.50 0.65 -1.27
C PHE A 102 -13.65 1.24 -2.68
N HIS A 103 -14.75 0.94 -3.38
CA HIS A 103 -14.98 1.42 -4.74
C HIS A 103 -15.13 2.95 -4.80
N ALA A 104 -15.83 3.57 -3.85
CA ALA A 104 -15.97 5.03 -3.78
C ALA A 104 -14.60 5.71 -3.55
N ARG A 105 -13.76 5.13 -2.69
CA ARG A 105 -12.40 5.62 -2.43
C ARG A 105 -11.50 5.44 -3.65
N LEU A 106 -11.56 4.28 -4.30
CA LEU A 106 -10.82 3.99 -5.52
C LEU A 106 -11.11 5.02 -6.61
N LEU A 107 -12.38 5.29 -6.87
CA LEU A 107 -12.80 6.30 -7.84
C LEU A 107 -12.28 7.69 -7.47
N ARG A 108 -12.46 8.10 -6.22
CA ARG A 108 -12.06 9.43 -5.75
C ARG A 108 -10.55 9.63 -5.82
N VAL A 109 -9.76 8.68 -5.34
CA VAL A 109 -8.29 8.76 -5.36
C VAL A 109 -7.79 8.77 -6.80
N SER A 110 -8.27 7.86 -7.64
CA SER A 110 -7.89 7.80 -9.06
C SER A 110 -8.13 9.14 -9.77
N LEU A 111 -9.31 9.74 -9.59
CA LEU A 111 -9.65 11.02 -10.23
C LEU A 111 -8.83 12.18 -9.66
N GLN A 112 -8.77 12.34 -8.35
CA GLN A 112 -8.13 13.51 -7.73
C GLN A 112 -6.61 13.45 -7.77
N ALA A 113 -6.02 12.26 -7.64
CA ALA A 113 -4.58 12.09 -7.77
C ALA A 113 -4.13 11.92 -9.24
N GLN A 114 -5.07 11.86 -10.19
CA GLN A 114 -4.77 11.62 -11.61
C GLN A 114 -3.92 10.34 -11.78
N LEU A 115 -4.35 9.26 -11.16
CA LEU A 115 -3.73 7.94 -11.24
C LEU A 115 -4.60 7.01 -12.09
N PRO A 116 -4.04 6.28 -13.06
CA PRO A 116 -4.77 5.21 -13.73
C PRO A 116 -5.30 4.21 -12.70
N ARG A 117 -6.60 3.86 -12.82
CA ARG A 117 -7.29 2.99 -11.88
C ARG A 117 -6.57 1.64 -11.69
N GLU A 118 -6.19 1.03 -12.81
CA GLU A 118 -5.48 -0.27 -12.81
C GLU A 118 -4.12 -0.17 -12.12
N ARG A 119 -3.40 0.94 -12.30
CA ARG A 119 -2.11 1.17 -11.66
C ARG A 119 -2.25 1.35 -10.15
N LEU A 120 -3.29 2.07 -9.72
CA LEU A 120 -3.62 2.21 -8.30
C LEU A 120 -3.99 0.86 -7.67
N LEU A 121 -4.79 0.04 -8.36
CA LEU A 121 -5.13 -1.31 -7.91
C LEU A 121 -3.89 -2.19 -7.77
N GLN A 122 -2.95 -2.16 -8.71
CA GLN A 122 -1.69 -2.88 -8.59
C GLN A 122 -0.90 -2.45 -7.34
N TRP A 123 -0.81 -1.14 -7.06
CA TRP A 123 -0.16 -0.64 -5.85
C TRP A 123 -0.87 -1.08 -4.57
N ILE A 124 -2.21 -1.12 -4.56
CA ILE A 124 -2.97 -1.64 -3.42
C ILE A 124 -2.64 -3.12 -3.20
N VAL A 125 -2.62 -3.94 -4.25
CA VAL A 125 -2.28 -5.36 -4.17
C VAL A 125 -0.85 -5.57 -3.67
N ALA A 126 0.12 -4.85 -4.21
CA ALA A 126 1.52 -4.95 -3.78
C ALA A 126 1.71 -4.51 -2.31
N TRP A 127 1.16 -3.35 -1.94
CA TRP A 127 1.25 -2.83 -0.57
C TRP A 127 0.60 -3.76 0.45
N THR A 128 -0.62 -4.24 0.19
CA THR A 128 -1.31 -5.13 1.10
C THR A 128 -0.58 -6.46 1.26
N GLY A 129 0.11 -6.94 0.23
CA GLY A 129 1.00 -8.09 0.33
C GLY A 129 2.16 -7.86 1.29
N LEU A 130 2.86 -6.73 1.18
CA LEU A 130 3.93 -6.37 2.11
C LEU A 130 3.42 -6.23 3.55
N SER A 131 2.30 -5.52 3.73
CA SER A 131 1.65 -5.37 5.03
C SER A 131 1.26 -6.72 5.64
N ALA A 132 0.73 -7.64 4.85
CA ALA A 132 0.39 -8.98 5.31
C ALA A 132 1.63 -9.77 5.76
N VAL A 133 2.74 -9.72 5.00
CA VAL A 133 4.00 -10.37 5.38
C VAL A 133 4.51 -9.83 6.71
N TRP A 134 4.55 -8.52 6.89
CA TRP A 134 4.99 -7.91 8.16
C TRP A 134 4.12 -8.34 9.35
N HIS A 135 2.78 -8.37 9.17
CA HIS A 135 1.89 -8.85 10.23
C HIS A 135 2.14 -10.31 10.60
N LEU A 136 2.39 -11.16 9.60
CA LEU A 136 2.71 -12.59 9.85
C LEU A 136 4.05 -12.76 10.56
N GLU A 137 5.07 -12.00 10.18
CA GLU A 137 6.38 -12.01 10.85
C GLU A 137 6.30 -11.55 12.30
N ASP A 138 5.48 -10.54 12.58
CA ASP A 138 5.27 -9.99 13.93
C ASP A 138 4.28 -10.81 14.79
N GLY A 139 3.73 -11.89 14.25
CA GLY A 139 2.71 -12.71 14.94
C GLY A 139 1.33 -12.05 15.04
N GLY A 140 1.08 -11.03 14.24
CA GLY A 140 -0.19 -10.31 14.16
C GLY A 140 -1.15 -10.92 13.13
N SER A 141 -2.27 -10.22 12.89
CA SER A 141 -3.29 -10.65 11.93
C SER A 141 -3.15 -9.94 10.59
N PRO A 142 -2.99 -10.64 9.47
CA PRO A 142 -2.97 -10.07 8.14
C PRO A 142 -4.39 -9.80 7.57
N ALA A 143 -5.45 -10.02 8.35
CA ALA A 143 -6.83 -10.09 7.85
C ALA A 143 -7.29 -8.82 7.11
N ILE A 144 -6.97 -7.62 7.60
CA ILE A 144 -7.34 -6.37 6.93
C ILE A 144 -6.60 -6.24 5.60
N ALA A 145 -5.30 -6.43 5.60
CA ALA A 145 -4.48 -6.32 4.40
C ALA A 145 -4.94 -7.30 3.31
N LEU A 146 -5.14 -8.57 3.67
CA LEU A 146 -5.58 -9.59 2.72
C LEU A 146 -7.01 -9.37 2.25
N GLY A 147 -7.93 -8.95 3.11
CA GLY A 147 -9.29 -8.62 2.71
C GLY A 147 -9.35 -7.42 1.74
N VAL A 148 -8.54 -6.40 1.95
CA VAL A 148 -8.41 -5.26 1.01
C VAL A 148 -7.79 -5.73 -0.32
N MET A 149 -6.81 -6.64 -0.28
CA MET A 149 -6.26 -7.24 -1.50
C MET A 149 -7.33 -7.97 -2.30
N GLU A 150 -8.17 -8.78 -1.66
CA GLU A 150 -9.28 -9.47 -2.33
C GLU A 150 -10.25 -8.49 -3.00
N LEU A 151 -10.60 -7.39 -2.34
CA LEU A 151 -11.41 -6.33 -2.96
C LEU A 151 -10.73 -5.71 -4.18
N ALA A 152 -9.42 -5.48 -4.11
CA ALA A 152 -8.65 -4.91 -5.21
C ALA A 152 -8.54 -5.88 -6.41
N LEU A 153 -8.42 -7.18 -6.16
CA LEU A 153 -8.35 -8.21 -7.21
C LEU A 153 -9.69 -8.44 -7.91
N GLN A 154 -10.81 -8.10 -7.26
CA GLN A 154 -12.17 -8.24 -7.81
C GLN A 154 -12.67 -6.95 -8.48
N ALA A 155 -11.98 -5.84 -8.28
CA ALA A 155 -12.37 -4.52 -8.80
C ALA A 155 -11.94 -4.35 -10.26
#